data_096cf58b8298e3c85e22c1974a97f8fc
#
_entry.id   096cf58b8298e3c85e22c1974a97f8fc
#
_cell.length_a   1.000
_cell.length_b   1.000
_cell.length_c   1.000
_cell.angle_alpha   90.00
_cell.angle_beta   90.00
_cell.angle_gamma   90.00
#
_symmetry.space_group_name_H-M   'P 1'
#
loop_
_entity.id
_entity.type
_entity.pdbx_description
1 polymer ?
#
loop_
_entity_poly.entity_id
_entity_poly.type
_entity_poly.pdbx_seq_one_letter_code
_entity_poly.pdbx_strand_id
1 'polypeptide(L)'
;MAQLNVNGALREFEAEPDTPLLWVLREQLGLTGSKYGCGIAQCGACTVHIDGVPTRSCVRPVSTVGAREKILTIEGLSPDGSHPVQQAWAALDVPQCGFCQSGMIMAAVALLKEKPRPSDADIDAAMSNICRCGTYNRVRAAIHHVAGGSKRAAIPIRIVDGGAA
;
A
#
# COMPACT_ATOMS: atom_id res chain seq x y z
N MET A 1 2.89 -10.53 -27.42
CA MET A 1 2.86 -9.46 -26.39
C MET A 1 1.49 -9.45 -25.76
N ALA A 2 1.42 -9.49 -24.45
CA ALA A 2 0.19 -9.38 -23.68
C ALA A 2 0.00 -7.94 -23.20
N GLN A 3 -1.23 -7.59 -22.78
CA GLN A 3 -1.56 -6.24 -22.33
C GLN A 3 -2.27 -6.28 -20.98
N LEU A 4 -1.96 -5.32 -20.11
CA LEU A 4 -2.64 -5.07 -18.85
C LEU A 4 -3.08 -3.61 -18.76
N ASN A 5 -4.22 -3.37 -18.13
CA ASN A 5 -4.65 -2.02 -17.77
C ASN A 5 -4.05 -1.65 -16.41
N VAL A 6 -3.00 -0.87 -16.40
CA VAL A 6 -2.27 -0.47 -15.18
C VAL A 6 -2.30 1.03 -15.02
N ASN A 7 -2.82 1.50 -13.90
CA ASN A 7 -2.97 2.92 -13.55
C ASN A 7 -3.70 3.73 -14.64
N GLY A 8 -4.73 3.12 -15.23
CA GLY A 8 -5.56 3.76 -16.25
C GLY A 8 -4.98 3.76 -17.66
N ALA A 9 -3.84 3.11 -17.88
CA ALA A 9 -3.23 2.98 -19.21
C ALA A 9 -3.04 1.51 -19.60
N LEU A 10 -3.25 1.19 -20.87
CA LEU A 10 -2.88 -0.10 -21.42
C LEU A 10 -1.36 -0.17 -21.55
N ARG A 11 -0.77 -1.21 -20.96
CA ARG A 11 0.67 -1.46 -20.94
C ARG A 11 0.96 -2.80 -21.57
N GLU A 12 1.86 -2.81 -22.53
CA GLU A 12 2.36 -4.04 -23.15
C GLU A 12 3.50 -4.63 -22.33
N PHE A 13 3.56 -5.94 -22.30
CA PHE A 13 4.63 -6.67 -21.64
C PHE A 13 4.86 -8.03 -22.31
N GLU A 14 5.99 -8.65 -21.99
CA GLU A 14 6.33 -9.99 -22.44
C GLU A 14 6.82 -10.81 -21.24
N ALA A 15 6.03 -11.78 -20.84
CA ALA A 15 6.35 -12.67 -19.72
C ALA A 15 5.65 -14.02 -19.90
N GLU A 16 6.20 -15.05 -19.28
CA GLU A 16 5.55 -16.36 -19.20
C GLU A 16 4.21 -16.26 -18.46
N PRO A 17 3.21 -17.09 -18.83
CA PRO A 17 1.86 -17.01 -18.27
C PRO A 17 1.78 -17.15 -16.75
N ASP A 18 2.68 -17.89 -16.14
CA ASP A 18 2.76 -18.14 -14.69
C ASP A 18 3.61 -17.10 -13.94
N THR A 19 4.23 -16.15 -14.66
CA THR A 19 4.97 -15.04 -14.04
C THR A 19 4.08 -14.28 -13.06
N PRO A 20 4.50 -14.13 -11.78
CA PRO A 20 3.74 -13.32 -10.83
C PRO A 20 3.59 -11.87 -11.29
N LEU A 21 2.38 -11.32 -11.16
CA LEU A 21 2.08 -9.94 -11.55
C LEU A 21 3.08 -8.93 -10.97
N LEU A 22 3.57 -9.17 -9.76
CA LEU A 22 4.57 -8.30 -9.11
C LEU A 22 5.79 -8.08 -9.99
N TRP A 23 6.31 -9.12 -10.65
CA TRP A 23 7.51 -9.02 -11.48
C TRP A 23 7.23 -8.29 -12.79
N VAL A 24 6.06 -8.50 -13.39
CA VAL A 24 5.64 -7.73 -14.57
C VAL A 24 5.57 -6.24 -14.22
N LEU A 25 4.94 -5.88 -13.09
CA LEU A 25 4.85 -4.48 -12.65
C LEU A 25 6.23 -3.86 -12.43
N ARG A 26 7.15 -4.59 -11.78
CA ARG A 26 8.45 -4.05 -11.38
C ARG A 26 9.48 -4.05 -12.50
N GLU A 27 9.63 -5.19 -13.20
CA GLU A 27 10.74 -5.40 -14.15
C GLU A 27 10.37 -4.97 -15.57
N GLN A 28 9.12 -5.18 -16.00
CA GLN A 28 8.68 -4.84 -17.34
C GLN A 28 8.13 -3.40 -17.41
N LEU A 29 7.35 -3.00 -16.40
CA LEU A 29 6.67 -1.70 -16.40
C LEU A 29 7.39 -0.63 -15.55
N GLY A 30 8.46 -0.98 -14.84
CA GLY A 30 9.24 -0.05 -14.02
C GLY A 30 8.50 0.47 -12.77
N LEU A 31 7.39 -0.14 -12.37
CA LEU A 31 6.58 0.27 -11.21
C LEU A 31 7.11 -0.39 -9.94
N THR A 32 8.15 0.18 -9.36
CA THR A 32 8.93 -0.41 -8.26
C THR A 32 8.38 -0.13 -6.87
N GLY A 33 7.30 0.62 -6.74
CA GLY A 33 6.67 0.96 -5.46
C GLY A 33 6.12 -0.25 -4.71
N SER A 34 5.47 -1.19 -5.40
CA SER A 34 5.11 -2.50 -4.84
C SER A 34 6.37 -3.32 -4.58
N LYS A 35 6.48 -3.96 -3.39
CA LYS A 35 7.71 -4.62 -2.94
C LYS A 35 7.55 -6.13 -2.84
N TYR A 36 8.62 -6.86 -3.15
CA TYR A 36 8.72 -8.29 -2.87
C TYR A 36 9.20 -8.49 -1.42
N GLY A 37 8.46 -9.23 -0.63
CA GLY A 37 8.84 -9.59 0.74
C GLY A 37 8.83 -11.12 0.93
N CYS A 38 7.66 -11.71 1.25
CA CYS A 38 7.57 -13.14 1.55
C CYS A 38 7.41 -14.05 0.31
N GLY A 39 6.85 -13.55 -0.80
CA GLY A 39 6.54 -14.34 -1.99
C GLY A 39 5.38 -15.35 -1.85
N ILE A 40 4.69 -15.37 -0.70
CA ILE A 40 3.63 -16.33 -0.34
C ILE A 40 2.34 -15.65 0.15
N ALA A 41 2.07 -14.46 -0.32
CA ALA A 41 0.87 -13.65 -0.02
C ALA A 41 0.67 -13.21 1.44
N GLN A 42 1.62 -13.42 2.36
CA GLN A 42 1.44 -13.13 3.79
C GLN A 42 1.80 -11.69 4.18
N CYS A 43 2.99 -11.21 3.79
CA CYS A 43 3.50 -9.94 4.31
C CYS A 43 2.79 -8.68 3.79
N GLY A 44 2.14 -8.74 2.66
CA GLY A 44 1.38 -7.65 2.08
C GLY A 44 2.18 -6.50 1.45
N ALA A 45 3.51 -6.55 1.41
CA ALA A 45 4.33 -5.50 0.79
C ALA A 45 4.06 -5.33 -0.72
N CYS A 46 3.53 -6.36 -1.37
CA CYS A 46 3.18 -6.40 -2.79
C CYS A 46 1.72 -6.06 -3.10
N THR A 47 0.96 -5.50 -2.15
CA THR A 47 -0.47 -5.22 -2.35
C THR A 47 -0.68 -4.18 -3.45
N VAL A 48 -1.52 -4.54 -4.41
CA VAL A 48 -2.10 -3.68 -5.44
C VAL A 48 -3.61 -3.82 -5.40
N HIS A 49 -4.38 -2.98 -6.09
CA HIS A 49 -5.79 -3.24 -6.30
C HIS A 49 -6.01 -3.81 -7.70
N ILE A 50 -6.86 -4.83 -7.81
CA ILE A 50 -7.42 -5.30 -9.07
C ILE A 50 -8.93 -5.07 -8.99
N ASP A 51 -9.45 -4.20 -9.84
CA ASP A 51 -10.86 -3.73 -9.80
C ASP A 51 -11.28 -3.20 -8.41
N GLY A 52 -10.34 -2.57 -7.71
CA GLY A 52 -10.55 -2.02 -6.37
C GLY A 52 -10.41 -3.02 -5.22
N VAL A 53 -10.15 -4.30 -5.51
CA VAL A 53 -9.94 -5.34 -4.50
C VAL A 53 -8.45 -5.46 -4.17
N PRO A 54 -8.05 -5.34 -2.87
CA PRO A 54 -6.65 -5.48 -2.47
C PRO A 54 -6.15 -6.90 -2.74
N THR A 55 -5.13 -7.01 -3.57
CA THR A 55 -4.59 -8.28 -4.07
C THR A 55 -3.10 -8.38 -3.83
N ARG A 56 -2.63 -9.57 -3.43
CA ARG A 56 -1.21 -9.89 -3.27
C ARG A 56 -0.58 -10.25 -4.61
N SER A 57 0.09 -9.31 -5.26
CA SER A 57 0.62 -9.48 -6.62
C SER A 57 1.77 -10.51 -6.73
N CYS A 58 2.44 -10.86 -5.63
CA CYS A 58 3.54 -11.82 -5.64
C CYS A 58 3.15 -13.28 -5.90
N VAL A 59 1.86 -13.62 -5.77
CA VAL A 59 1.34 -14.97 -6.01
C VAL A 59 0.24 -15.00 -7.09
N ARG A 60 -0.02 -13.88 -7.73
CA ARG A 60 -1.03 -13.77 -8.78
C ARG A 60 -0.35 -13.97 -10.15
N PRO A 61 -0.52 -15.12 -10.83
CA PRO A 61 0.00 -15.31 -12.17
C PRO A 61 -0.59 -14.27 -13.13
N VAL A 62 0.23 -13.70 -13.99
CA VAL A 62 -0.22 -12.64 -14.91
C VAL A 62 -1.31 -13.12 -15.86
N SER A 63 -1.30 -14.39 -16.26
CA SER A 63 -2.33 -15.01 -17.09
C SER A 63 -3.73 -15.06 -16.45
N THR A 64 -3.79 -14.93 -15.11
CA THR A 64 -5.05 -14.92 -14.37
C THR A 64 -5.64 -13.53 -14.21
N VAL A 65 -4.95 -12.50 -14.72
CA VAL A 65 -5.44 -11.12 -14.74
C VAL A 65 -6.06 -10.85 -16.10
N GLY A 66 -7.36 -10.60 -16.11
CA GLY A 66 -8.10 -10.34 -17.33
C GLY A 66 -7.69 -9.00 -17.98
N ALA A 67 -7.70 -8.95 -19.30
CA ALA A 67 -7.34 -7.75 -20.06
C ALA A 67 -8.22 -6.51 -19.76
N ARG A 68 -9.42 -6.72 -19.17
CA ARG A 68 -10.34 -5.65 -18.77
C ARG A 68 -10.18 -5.24 -17.31
N GLU A 69 -9.52 -6.06 -16.49
CA GLU A 69 -9.30 -5.76 -15.07
C GLU A 69 -8.37 -4.55 -14.92
N LYS A 70 -8.72 -3.66 -14.01
CA LYS A 70 -7.97 -2.42 -13.75
C LYS A 70 -7.04 -2.64 -12.58
N ILE A 71 -5.75 -2.63 -12.85
CA ILE A 71 -4.72 -2.70 -11.82
C ILE A 71 -4.38 -1.29 -11.38
N LEU A 72 -4.48 -1.03 -10.07
CA LEU A 72 -4.01 0.21 -9.45
C LEU A 72 -2.84 -0.10 -8.51
N THR A 73 -1.70 0.49 -8.77
CA THR A 73 -0.52 0.43 -7.91
C THR A 73 -0.38 1.69 -7.06
N ILE A 74 0.59 1.72 -6.17
CA ILE A 74 0.86 2.90 -5.32
C ILE A 74 1.19 4.15 -6.17
N GLU A 75 1.85 3.97 -7.30
CA GLU A 75 2.18 5.06 -8.23
C GLU A 75 0.94 5.66 -8.89
N GLY A 76 -0.11 4.86 -9.09
CA GLY A 76 -1.37 5.32 -9.68
C GLY A 76 -2.38 5.86 -8.67
N LEU A 77 -2.10 5.74 -7.36
CA LEU A 77 -3.04 6.18 -6.33
C LEU A 77 -3.24 7.69 -6.33
N SER A 78 -2.15 8.45 -6.44
CA SER A 78 -2.14 9.87 -6.80
C SER A 78 -0.78 10.25 -7.40
N PRO A 79 -0.75 11.09 -8.44
CA PRO A 79 0.49 11.44 -9.16
C PRO A 79 1.50 12.20 -8.29
N ASP A 80 1.01 12.93 -7.30
CA ASP A 80 1.76 13.88 -6.47
C ASP A 80 1.76 13.51 -4.98
N GLY A 81 1.25 12.33 -4.62
CA GLY A 81 1.12 11.90 -3.22
C GLY A 81 0.00 12.63 -2.45
N SER A 82 -0.92 13.33 -3.14
CA SER A 82 -2.01 14.09 -2.51
C SER A 82 -3.16 13.26 -1.96
N HIS A 83 -3.18 11.95 -2.19
CA HIS A 83 -4.23 11.09 -1.66
C HIS A 83 -4.30 11.19 -0.12
N PRO A 84 -5.49 11.35 0.50
CA PRO A 84 -5.63 11.58 1.95
C PRO A 84 -4.88 10.58 2.83
N VAL A 85 -4.83 9.31 2.44
CA VAL A 85 -4.07 8.29 3.18
C VAL A 85 -2.56 8.56 3.09
N GLN A 86 -2.03 8.93 1.92
CA GLN A 86 -0.62 9.26 1.75
C GLN A 86 -0.25 10.50 2.57
N GLN A 87 -1.11 11.51 2.57
CA GLN A 87 -0.92 12.72 3.39
C GLN A 87 -0.93 12.40 4.91
N ALA A 88 -1.85 11.55 5.37
CA ALA A 88 -1.88 11.13 6.77
C ALA A 88 -0.62 10.32 7.16
N TRP A 89 -0.12 9.48 6.26
CA TRP A 89 1.13 8.74 6.47
C TRP A 89 2.33 9.67 6.64
N ALA A 90 2.41 10.71 5.82
CA ALA A 90 3.46 11.72 5.92
C ALA A 90 3.30 12.58 7.20
N ALA A 91 2.09 13.06 7.47
CA ALA A 91 1.81 13.96 8.60
C ALA A 91 2.03 13.30 9.98
N LEU A 92 1.90 11.98 10.07
CA LEU A 92 2.06 11.23 11.31
C LEU A 92 3.38 10.42 11.36
N ASP A 93 4.31 10.68 10.46
CA ASP A 93 5.61 9.99 10.36
C ASP A 93 5.47 8.46 10.48
N VAL A 94 4.50 7.88 9.76
CA VAL A 94 4.20 6.45 9.84
C VAL A 94 5.40 5.59 9.43
N PRO A 95 6.11 5.88 8.31
CA PRO A 95 7.22 5.06 7.86
C PRO A 95 8.43 5.12 8.80
N GLN A 96 9.15 3.99 8.88
CA GLN A 96 10.57 3.96 9.30
C GLN A 96 11.42 3.58 8.09
N CYS A 97 11.66 2.28 7.83
CA CYS A 97 12.43 1.88 6.64
C CYS A 97 11.66 2.09 5.32
N GLY A 98 10.35 2.20 5.36
CA GLY A 98 9.48 2.46 4.20
C GLY A 98 9.10 1.22 3.36
N PHE A 99 9.76 0.07 3.55
CA PHE A 99 9.63 -1.08 2.65
C PHE A 99 8.20 -1.63 2.53
N CYS A 100 7.46 -1.73 3.63
CA CYS A 100 6.09 -2.26 3.66
C CYS A 100 5.02 -1.20 3.35
N GLN A 101 5.38 0.08 3.29
CA GLN A 101 4.41 1.16 3.38
C GLN A 101 3.53 1.32 2.14
N SER A 102 4.05 1.08 0.95
CA SER A 102 3.23 1.08 -0.26
C SER A 102 2.08 0.07 -0.17
N GLY A 103 2.39 -1.17 0.24
CA GLY A 103 1.38 -2.19 0.45
C GLY A 103 0.40 -1.88 1.59
N MET A 104 0.87 -1.24 2.68
CA MET A 104 0.01 -0.80 3.78
C MET A 104 -0.93 0.31 3.37
N ILE A 105 -0.45 1.31 2.63
CA ILE A 105 -1.30 2.39 2.09
C ILE A 105 -2.38 1.80 1.19
N MET A 106 -2.03 0.89 0.28
CA MET A 106 -3.03 0.25 -0.59
C MET A 106 -4.08 -0.54 0.21
N ALA A 107 -3.67 -1.27 1.26
CA ALA A 107 -4.61 -1.97 2.14
C ALA A 107 -5.51 -1.00 2.90
N ALA A 108 -4.97 0.09 3.44
CA ALA A 108 -5.73 1.11 4.17
C ALA A 108 -6.74 1.84 3.26
N VAL A 109 -6.37 2.12 2.01
CA VAL A 109 -7.28 2.72 1.01
C VAL A 109 -8.48 1.81 0.74
N ALA A 110 -8.25 0.50 0.59
CA ALA A 110 -9.33 -0.46 0.39
C ALA A 110 -10.25 -0.54 1.62
N LEU A 111 -9.68 -0.59 2.82
CA LEU A 111 -10.44 -0.58 4.07
C LEU A 111 -11.32 0.67 4.18
N LEU A 112 -10.75 1.87 3.99
CA LEU A 112 -11.48 3.13 4.13
C LEU A 112 -12.55 3.32 3.06
N LYS A 113 -12.38 2.72 1.89
CA LYS A 113 -13.41 2.69 0.85
C LYS A 113 -14.60 1.83 1.25
N GLU A 114 -14.34 0.67 1.86
CA GLU A 114 -15.38 -0.27 2.32
C GLU A 114 -16.02 0.22 3.62
N LYS A 115 -15.19 0.68 4.57
CA LYS A 115 -15.60 1.17 5.89
C LYS A 115 -15.01 2.56 6.13
N PRO A 116 -15.75 3.64 5.81
CA PRO A 116 -15.24 5.01 5.96
C PRO A 116 -14.90 5.41 7.40
N ARG A 117 -15.44 4.71 8.40
CA ARG A 117 -15.16 4.90 9.83
C ARG A 117 -14.89 3.55 10.50
N PRO A 118 -13.72 2.94 10.25
CA PRO A 118 -13.41 1.63 10.80
C PRO A 118 -13.15 1.72 12.31
N SER A 119 -13.58 0.70 13.05
CA SER A 119 -13.17 0.47 14.43
C SER A 119 -11.75 -0.11 14.47
N ASP A 120 -11.14 -0.15 15.66
CA ASP A 120 -9.84 -0.83 15.85
C ASP A 120 -9.90 -2.30 15.41
N ALA A 121 -11.01 -2.99 15.71
CA ALA A 121 -11.20 -4.38 15.29
C ALA A 121 -11.28 -4.52 13.75
N ASP A 122 -11.91 -3.58 13.05
CA ASP A 122 -11.93 -3.55 11.59
C ASP A 122 -10.54 -3.33 11.01
N ILE A 123 -9.77 -2.44 11.62
CA ILE A 123 -8.39 -2.17 11.22
C ILE A 123 -7.53 -3.42 11.43
N ASP A 124 -7.62 -4.06 12.59
CA ASP A 124 -6.84 -5.27 12.90
C ASP A 124 -7.17 -6.43 11.95
N ALA A 125 -8.43 -6.58 11.57
CA ALA A 125 -8.87 -7.59 10.61
C ALA A 125 -8.38 -7.32 9.18
N ALA A 126 -8.39 -6.06 8.75
CA ALA A 126 -8.05 -5.69 7.37
C ALA A 126 -6.54 -5.51 7.15
N MET A 127 -5.82 -4.97 8.15
CA MET A 127 -4.41 -4.60 8.04
C MET A 127 -3.48 -5.77 8.38
N SER A 128 -3.58 -6.86 7.62
CA SER A 128 -2.72 -8.05 7.78
C SER A 128 -1.28 -7.87 7.29
N ASN A 129 -0.91 -6.66 6.88
CA ASN A 129 0.43 -6.35 6.40
C ASN A 129 1.49 -6.42 7.53
N ILE A 130 2.67 -6.97 7.21
CA ILE A 130 3.76 -7.10 8.19
C ILE A 130 4.71 -5.92 8.10
N CYS A 131 4.99 -5.28 9.24
CA CYS A 131 5.99 -4.23 9.40
C CYS A 131 7.09 -4.68 10.37
N ARG A 132 8.31 -4.87 9.88
CA ARG A 132 9.44 -5.28 10.74
C ARG A 132 9.87 -4.18 11.72
N CYS A 133 9.62 -2.92 11.36
CA CYS A 133 9.88 -1.75 12.22
C CYS A 133 8.81 -1.53 13.29
N GLY A 134 7.66 -2.24 13.22
CA GLY A 134 6.61 -2.19 14.23
C GLY A 134 5.79 -0.91 14.24
N THR A 135 5.60 -0.24 13.10
CA THR A 135 4.90 1.06 13.04
C THR A 135 3.37 0.96 13.14
N TYR A 136 2.82 -0.16 13.60
CA TYR A 136 1.38 -0.46 13.61
C TYR A 136 0.53 0.59 14.33
N ASN A 137 1.01 1.13 15.46
CA ASN A 137 0.28 2.16 16.19
C ASN A 137 0.13 3.45 15.38
N ARG A 138 1.16 3.83 14.60
CA ARG A 138 1.11 4.99 13.71
C ARG A 138 0.20 4.72 12.51
N VAL A 139 0.25 3.50 11.94
CA VAL A 139 -0.67 3.06 10.88
C VAL A 139 -2.13 3.20 11.32
N ARG A 140 -2.47 2.69 12.51
CA ARG A 140 -3.82 2.81 13.09
C ARG A 140 -4.22 4.27 13.27
N ALA A 141 -3.34 5.08 13.87
CA ALA A 141 -3.58 6.51 14.05
C ALA A 141 -3.82 7.24 12.73
N ALA A 142 -3.07 6.90 11.67
CA ALA A 142 -3.24 7.49 10.35
C ALA A 142 -4.58 7.10 9.70
N ILE A 143 -5.01 5.85 9.84
CA ILE A 143 -6.32 5.41 9.36
C ILE A 143 -7.44 6.16 10.06
N HIS A 144 -7.40 6.27 11.40
CA HIS A 144 -8.37 7.05 12.17
C HIS A 144 -8.33 8.55 11.84
N HIS A 145 -7.15 9.10 11.57
CA HIS A 145 -7.01 10.50 11.14
C HIS A 145 -7.78 10.76 9.85
N VAL A 146 -7.63 9.89 8.85
CA VAL A 146 -8.39 10.00 7.58
C VAL A 146 -9.88 9.81 7.83
N ALA A 147 -10.27 8.80 8.60
CA ALA A 147 -11.66 8.45 8.89
C ALA A 147 -12.41 9.52 9.68
N GLY A 148 -11.73 10.19 10.60
CA GLY A 148 -12.34 11.17 11.50
C GLY A 148 -12.29 12.61 11.01
N GLY A 149 -11.57 12.90 9.91
CA GLY A 149 -11.32 14.29 9.47
C GLY A 149 -10.59 15.11 10.53
N SER A 150 -9.95 14.48 11.49
CA SER A 150 -9.35 15.14 12.65
C SER A 150 -8.06 15.87 12.27
N LYS A 151 -8.09 17.19 12.40
CA LYS A 151 -6.90 18.04 12.52
C LYS A 151 -6.19 17.72 13.85
N ARG A 152 -5.58 16.54 14.01
CA ARG A 152 -4.79 16.33 15.22
C ARG A 152 -3.35 16.70 15.00
N ALA A 153 -2.97 17.62 15.89
CA ALA A 153 -1.62 18.09 16.12
C ALA A 153 -0.59 16.94 16.07
N ALA A 154 0.55 17.25 15.46
CA ALA A 154 1.78 16.47 15.60
C ALA A 154 1.93 16.06 17.08
N ILE A 155 2.23 14.78 17.33
CA ILE A 155 2.67 14.34 18.65
C ILE A 155 3.94 15.13 18.92
N PRO A 156 3.99 15.99 19.95
CA PRO A 156 5.21 16.76 20.23
C PRO A 156 6.33 15.77 20.55
N ILE A 157 7.34 15.74 19.70
CA ILE A 157 8.59 15.05 20.01
C ILE A 157 9.20 15.82 21.17
N ARG A 158 9.13 15.28 22.37
CA ARG A 158 9.94 15.77 23.47
C ARG A 158 11.38 15.35 23.17
N ILE A 159 12.17 16.29 22.67
CA ILE A 159 13.61 16.17 22.72
C ILE A 159 13.96 16.28 24.19
N VAL A 160 14.35 15.17 24.85
CA VAL A 160 15.00 15.20 26.14
C VAL A 160 16.41 15.72 25.85
N ASP A 161 16.64 16.99 26.15
CA ASP A 161 17.99 17.53 26.16
C ASP A 161 18.80 16.68 27.14
N GLY A 162 19.76 15.94 26.58
CA GLY A 162 20.71 15.18 27.38
C GLY A 162 21.52 16.15 28.20
N GLY A 163 21.10 16.41 29.43
CA GLY A 163 21.93 17.13 30.41
C GLY A 163 23.22 16.38 30.56
N ALA A 164 24.31 17.02 30.15
CA ALA A 164 25.65 16.59 30.48
C ALA A 164 25.79 16.60 32.00
N ALA A 165 26.15 15.43 32.57
CA ALA A 165 26.69 15.29 33.91
C ALA A 165 28.22 15.48 33.89
#